data_d1e9486707842aae4652f901b3fbbd81
#
_entry.id   d1e9486707842aae4652f901b3fbbd81
#
_cell.length_a   1.000
_cell.length_b   1.000
_cell.length_c   1.000
_cell.angle_alpha   90.00
_cell.angle_beta   90.00
_cell.angle_gamma   90.00
#
_symmetry.space_group_name_H-M   'P 1'
#
loop_
_entity.id
_entity.type
_entity.pdbx_description
1 polymer ?
#
loop_
_entity_poly.entity_id
_entity_poly.type
_entity_poly.pdbx_seq_one_letter_code
_entity_poly.pdbx_strand_id
1 'polypeptide(L)'
;QANLHVTKRRSDSDKVVNNTAINGLNAELAKLADGKSKFYLDANILFDDKTGGLSSDKSEDSTHLYAKYYSEWGKWIIRQTASLIGEG
;
A
#
# COMPACT_ATOMS: atom_id res chain seq x y z
N GLN A 1 -7.68 3.79 2.34
CA GLN A 1 -6.27 3.57 1.97
C GLN A 1 -5.76 2.24 2.54
N ALA A 2 -5.24 1.38 1.69
CA ALA A 2 -4.65 0.13 2.12
C ALA A 2 -3.36 0.35 2.92
N ASN A 3 -3.05 -0.58 3.82
CA ASN A 3 -1.76 -0.61 4.49
C ASN A 3 -0.69 -1.09 3.51
N LEU A 4 0.50 -0.48 3.56
CA LEU A 4 1.61 -0.90 2.71
C LEU A 4 2.20 -2.21 3.22
N HIS A 5 2.68 -3.03 2.28
CA HIS A 5 3.41 -4.24 2.60
C HIS A 5 4.79 -3.91 3.18
N VAL A 6 5.35 -4.85 3.91
CA VAL A 6 6.77 -4.86 4.27
C VAL A 6 7.53 -5.67 3.22
N THR A 7 8.86 -5.61 3.21
CA THR A 7 9.65 -6.43 2.28
C THR A 7 9.43 -7.91 2.59
N LYS A 8 9.66 -8.77 1.59
CA LYS A 8 9.52 -10.22 1.78
C LYS A 8 10.42 -10.72 2.91
N ARG A 9 11.64 -10.21 3.01
CA ARG A 9 12.58 -10.58 4.07
C ARG A 9 12.00 -10.30 5.45
N ARG A 10 11.42 -9.11 5.66
CA ARG A 10 10.78 -8.74 6.92
C ARG A 10 9.57 -9.61 7.19
N SER A 11 8.73 -9.82 6.18
CA SER A 11 7.52 -10.64 6.29
C SER A 11 7.85 -12.07 6.73
N ASP A 12 8.88 -12.68 6.13
CA ASP A 12 9.28 -14.04 6.43
C ASP A 12 9.84 -14.19 7.85
N SER A 13 10.42 -13.12 8.41
CA SER A 13 11.06 -13.15 9.73
C SER A 13 10.15 -12.74 10.88
N ASP A 14 8.95 -12.23 10.61
CA ASP A 14 8.07 -11.68 11.63
C ASP A 14 6.70 -12.38 11.59
N LYS A 15 6.29 -12.98 12.72
CA LYS A 15 5.02 -13.69 12.82
C LYS A 15 3.83 -12.78 13.07
N VAL A 16 4.08 -11.53 13.44
CA VAL A 16 3.04 -10.55 13.79
C VAL A 16 2.92 -9.50 12.67
N VAL A 17 4.03 -8.83 12.36
CA VAL A 17 4.09 -7.82 11.30
C VAL A 17 4.58 -8.50 10.02
N ASN A 18 3.65 -9.04 9.24
CA ASN A 18 3.98 -9.71 7.98
C ASN A 18 2.90 -9.45 6.94
N ASN A 19 3.22 -9.74 5.68
CA ASN A 19 2.34 -9.41 4.56
C ASN A 19 1.04 -10.23 4.56
N THR A 20 1.03 -11.42 5.12
CA THR A 20 -0.20 -12.21 5.26
C THR A 20 -1.18 -11.47 6.17
N ALA A 21 -0.72 -11.00 7.33
CA ALA A 21 -1.55 -10.22 8.24
C ALA A 21 -1.99 -8.89 7.61
N ILE A 22 -1.08 -8.21 6.90
CA ILE A 22 -1.40 -6.95 6.21
C ILE A 22 -2.46 -7.18 5.14
N ASN A 23 -2.34 -8.25 4.35
CA ASN A 23 -3.33 -8.57 3.33
C ASN A 23 -4.71 -8.86 3.94
N GLY A 24 -4.75 -9.53 5.10
CA GLY A 24 -6.00 -9.76 5.82
C GLY A 24 -6.66 -8.45 6.26
N LEU A 25 -5.89 -7.53 6.82
CA LEU A 25 -6.39 -6.21 7.21
C LEU A 25 -6.87 -5.42 6.00
N ASN A 26 -6.12 -5.45 4.90
CA ASN A 26 -6.50 -4.74 3.68
C ASN A 26 -7.78 -5.30 3.08
N ALA A 27 -7.99 -6.62 3.13
CA ALA A 27 -9.23 -7.23 2.67
C ALA A 27 -10.45 -6.73 3.48
N GLU A 28 -10.29 -6.59 4.79
CA GLU A 28 -11.36 -6.04 5.63
C GLU A 28 -11.62 -4.56 5.33
N LEU A 29 -10.56 -3.78 5.11
CA LEU A 29 -10.70 -2.36 4.73
C LEU A 29 -11.41 -2.21 3.39
N ALA A 30 -11.11 -3.07 2.42
CA ALA A 30 -11.74 -3.01 1.10
C ALA A 30 -13.25 -3.22 1.17
N LYS A 31 -13.74 -4.00 2.14
CA LYS A 31 -15.17 -4.23 2.32
C LYS A 31 -15.94 -2.97 2.73
N LEU A 32 -15.25 -1.96 3.26
CA LEU A 32 -15.86 -0.69 3.67
C LEU A 32 -16.09 0.26 2.50
N ALA A 33 -15.48 0.00 1.36
CA ALA A 33 -15.63 0.85 0.17
C ALA A 33 -17.01 0.63 -0.47
N ASP A 34 -17.70 1.72 -0.81
CA ASP A 34 -19.00 1.66 -1.47
C ASP A 34 -18.98 2.21 -2.90
N GLY A 35 -17.84 2.71 -3.35
CA GLY A 35 -17.68 3.28 -4.69
C GLY A 35 -18.34 4.65 -4.89
N LYS A 36 -18.95 5.21 -3.86
CA LYS A 36 -19.64 6.50 -3.93
C LYS A 36 -19.02 7.55 -3.03
N SER A 37 -18.96 7.29 -1.72
CA SER A 37 -18.37 8.19 -0.74
C SER A 37 -17.17 7.58 -0.03
N LYS A 38 -17.03 6.26 -0.11
CA LYS A 38 -15.93 5.52 0.51
C LYS A 38 -15.20 4.73 -0.57
N PHE A 39 -13.92 5.04 -0.80
CA PHE A 39 -13.12 4.40 -1.82
C PHE A 39 -11.93 3.68 -1.19
N TYR A 40 -11.57 2.53 -1.76
CA TYR A 40 -10.39 1.77 -1.36
C TYR A 40 -9.26 2.03 -2.36
N LEU A 41 -8.13 2.54 -1.87
CA LEU A 41 -6.95 2.79 -2.68
C LEU A 41 -5.81 1.92 -2.16
N ASP A 42 -5.16 1.19 -3.06
CA ASP A 42 -4.06 0.29 -2.71
C ASP A 42 -2.77 0.73 -3.39
N ALA A 43 -1.94 1.48 -2.67
CA ALA A 43 -0.67 1.98 -3.16
C ALA A 43 0.41 0.88 -3.26
N ASN A 44 0.14 -0.34 -2.79
CA ASN A 44 1.09 -1.44 -2.93
C ASN A 44 1.44 -1.71 -4.41
N ILE A 45 0.54 -1.39 -5.33
CA ILE A 45 0.81 -1.52 -6.77
C ILE A 45 2.00 -0.67 -7.23
N LEU A 46 2.34 0.39 -6.50
CA LEU A 46 3.45 1.28 -6.83
C LEU A 46 4.78 0.78 -6.27
N PHE A 47 4.75 0.05 -5.18
CA PHE A 47 5.95 -0.19 -4.36
C PHE A 47 6.31 -1.66 -4.21
N ASP A 48 5.40 -2.58 -4.53
CA ASP A 48 5.67 -4.00 -4.42
C ASP A 48 6.57 -4.50 -5.55
N ASP A 49 7.36 -5.51 -5.25
CA ASP A 49 8.14 -6.23 -6.23
C ASP A 49 7.50 -7.58 -6.61
N LYS A 50 8.24 -8.43 -7.30
CA LYS A 50 7.75 -9.73 -7.76
C LYS A 50 7.41 -10.71 -6.63
N THR A 51 7.90 -10.44 -5.41
CA THR A 51 7.64 -11.32 -4.25
C THR A 51 6.29 -11.05 -3.60
N GLY A 52 5.58 -10.01 -4.03
CA GLY A 52 4.33 -9.57 -3.40
C GLY A 52 4.56 -8.74 -2.14
N GLY A 53 5.79 -8.39 -1.83
CA GLY A 53 6.14 -7.51 -0.73
C GLY A 53 6.74 -6.21 -1.21
N LEU A 54 6.94 -5.28 -0.29
CA LEU A 54 7.58 -4.00 -0.58
C LEU A 54 8.96 -4.23 -1.19
N SER A 55 9.24 -3.53 -2.29
CA SER A 55 10.56 -3.62 -2.93
C SER A 55 11.66 -3.15 -1.98
N SER A 56 12.71 -3.94 -1.82
CA SER A 56 13.77 -3.67 -0.84
C SER A 56 14.56 -2.41 -1.14
N ASP A 57 14.60 -1.96 -2.39
CA ASP A 57 15.29 -0.73 -2.78
C ASP A 57 14.49 0.53 -2.46
N LYS A 58 13.24 0.38 -2.01
CA LYS A 58 12.37 1.50 -1.65
C LYS A 58 12.25 1.72 -0.14
N SER A 59 12.96 0.92 0.65
CA SER A 59 12.91 0.98 2.11
C SER A 59 14.31 0.84 2.70
N GLU A 60 14.61 1.63 3.74
CA GLU A 60 15.90 1.49 4.42
C GLU A 60 15.83 0.46 5.55
N ASP A 61 14.65 0.24 6.13
CA ASP A 61 14.47 -0.63 7.31
C ASP A 61 13.57 -1.83 7.05
N SER A 62 13.23 -2.10 5.81
CA SER A 62 12.33 -3.18 5.38
C SER A 62 10.86 -2.96 5.76
N THR A 63 10.52 -1.83 6.36
CA THR A 63 9.18 -1.54 6.85
C THR A 63 8.64 -0.20 6.34
N HIS A 64 9.47 0.84 6.29
CA HIS A 64 9.07 2.19 5.91
C HIS A 64 9.71 2.61 4.59
N LEU A 65 8.97 3.38 3.78
CA LEU A 65 9.48 3.93 2.53
C LEU A 65 10.50 5.05 2.77
N TYR A 66 11.44 5.20 1.85
CA TYR A 66 12.24 6.42 1.78
C TYR A 66 11.34 7.64 1.51
N ALA A 67 11.73 8.80 2.02
CA ALA A 67 10.95 10.03 1.92
C ALA A 67 10.53 10.39 0.50
N LYS A 68 11.39 10.15 -0.50
CA LYS A 68 11.06 10.44 -1.90
C LYS A 68 9.86 9.66 -2.41
N TYR A 69 9.63 8.46 -1.91
CA TYR A 69 8.50 7.63 -2.31
C TYR A 69 7.20 8.05 -1.64
N TYR A 70 7.26 8.65 -0.46
CA TYR A 70 6.07 9.26 0.15
C TYR A 70 5.53 10.41 -0.69
N SER A 71 6.42 11.20 -1.30
CA SER A 71 6.01 12.26 -2.21
C SER A 71 5.29 11.69 -3.44
N GLU A 72 5.82 10.61 -4.03
CA GLU A 72 5.17 9.94 -5.16
C GLU A 72 3.82 9.35 -4.77
N TRP A 73 3.72 8.79 -3.58
CA TRP A 73 2.48 8.24 -3.04
C TRP A 73 1.41 9.34 -2.92
N GLY A 74 1.79 10.50 -2.36
CA GLY A 74 0.88 11.64 -2.25
C GLY A 74 0.34 12.10 -3.60
N LYS A 75 1.20 12.20 -4.60
CA LYS A 75 0.80 12.56 -5.97
C LYS A 75 -0.14 11.52 -6.57
N TRP A 76 0.14 10.25 -6.34
CA TRP A 76 -0.70 9.15 -6.83
C TRP A 76 -2.09 9.22 -6.20
N ILE A 77 -2.18 9.46 -4.88
CA ILE A 77 -3.47 9.58 -4.18
C ILE A 77 -4.29 10.71 -4.79
N ILE A 78 -3.68 11.85 -5.04
CA ILE A 78 -4.37 13.01 -5.64
C ILE A 78 -4.94 12.63 -7.01
N ARG A 79 -4.14 11.99 -7.87
CA ARG A 79 -4.60 11.57 -9.20
C ARG A 79 -5.74 10.55 -9.12
N GLN A 80 -5.64 9.56 -8.24
CA GLN A 80 -6.67 8.54 -8.09
C GLN A 80 -7.97 9.13 -7.55
N THR A 81 -7.88 10.04 -6.58
CA THR A 81 -9.04 10.69 -6.01
C THR A 81 -9.77 11.53 -7.07
N ALA A 82 -9.04 12.31 -7.85
CA ALA A 82 -9.63 13.09 -8.92
C ALA A 82 -10.35 12.20 -9.95
N SER A 83 -9.74 11.08 -10.33
CA SER A 83 -10.35 10.12 -11.25
C SER A 83 -11.65 9.52 -10.68
N LEU A 84 -11.63 9.14 -9.40
CA LEU A 84 -12.79 8.51 -8.75
C LEU A 84 -14.00 9.44 -8.61
N ILE A 85 -13.74 10.74 -8.42
CA ILE A 85 -14.82 11.74 -8.29
C ILE A 85 -15.13 12.45 -9.61
N GLY A 86 -14.52 12.02 -10.71
CA GLY A 86 -14.83 12.54 -12.04
C GLY A 86 -14.17 13.85 -12.41
N GLU A 87 -13.14 14.27 -11.71
CA GLU A 87 -12.39 15.51 -11.99
C GLU A 87 -11.09 15.25 -12.78
N GLY A 88 -10.77 14.01 -12.98
CA GLY A 88 -9.55 13.61 -13.64
C GLY A 88 -9.55 13.80 -15.12
#